data_44baedb1584dd32781dbcec49ae13b0f
#
_entry.id   44baedb1584dd32781dbcec49ae13b0f
#
_cell.length_a   1.000
_cell.length_b   1.000
_cell.length_c   1.000
_cell.angle_alpha   90.00
_cell.angle_beta   90.00
_cell.angle_gamma   90.00
#
_symmetry.space_group_name_H-M   'P 1'
#
loop_
_entity.id
_entity.type
_entity.pdbx_description
1 polymer ?
#
loop_
_entity_poly.entity_id
_entity_poly.type
_entity_poly.pdbx_seq_one_letter_code
_entity_poly.pdbx_strand_id
1 'polypeptide(L)'
;IVNDKGKIFKMNLPLLRDKIENLDFDIFITFCTISIDEANKQNGTNFKNKYQLFRAYKSNKIDIMSILDKYFEKYMIGFKYVDDSLYWGEYIVNKEIFETFCNYCAIAAGVKSIKDLDLVITDDMDEFEKRRIMAERKIQATKNKGEKQGKETSMSLILTGVCSEFSYTYKELLDMAIYSIYYMYSQ
;
A
#
# COMPACT_ATOMS: atom_id res chain seq x y z
N ILE A 1 6.72 -6.60 9.38
CA ILE A 1 6.99 -5.82 10.60
C ILE A 1 7.37 -4.42 10.16
N VAL A 2 6.67 -3.44 10.67
CA VAL A 2 6.97 -2.02 10.46
C VAL A 2 7.54 -1.47 11.75
N ASN A 3 8.66 -0.77 11.69
CA ASN A 3 9.26 -0.13 12.86
C ASN A 3 9.16 1.39 12.69
N ASP A 4 8.50 2.04 13.63
CA ASP A 4 8.44 3.51 13.72
C ASP A 4 8.87 3.94 15.13
N LYS A 5 10.01 4.65 15.22
CA LYS A 5 10.56 5.19 16.49
C LYS A 5 10.64 4.14 17.62
N GLY A 6 11.09 2.93 17.29
CA GLY A 6 11.19 1.82 18.24
C GLY A 6 9.88 1.06 18.52
N LYS A 7 8.77 1.45 17.89
CA LYS A 7 7.51 0.70 17.95
C LYS A 7 7.48 -0.33 16.83
N ILE A 8 7.10 -1.55 17.18
CA ILE A 8 7.02 -2.66 16.23
C ILE A 8 5.56 -2.94 15.90
N PHE A 9 5.19 -2.73 14.65
CA PHE A 9 3.87 -3.05 14.12
C PHE A 9 3.91 -4.34 13.32
N LYS A 10 2.97 -5.24 13.56
CA LYS A 10 2.85 -6.50 12.84
C LYS A 10 1.75 -6.42 11.80
N MET A 11 2.04 -6.83 10.59
CA MET A 11 1.04 -6.92 9.53
C MET A 11 1.10 -8.27 8.80
N ASN A 12 -0.04 -8.70 8.28
CA ASN A 12 -0.10 -9.78 7.30
C ASN A 12 0.13 -9.19 5.91
N LEU A 13 0.77 -9.94 5.04
CA LEU A 13 0.95 -9.53 3.64
C LEU A 13 -0.26 -9.92 2.80
N PRO A 14 -0.66 -9.09 1.81
CA PRO A 14 -1.64 -9.47 0.81
C PRO A 14 -1.24 -10.75 0.07
N LEU A 15 -2.17 -11.70 -0.02
CA LEU A 15 -1.99 -12.94 -0.75
C LEU A 15 -2.52 -12.80 -2.18
N LEU A 16 -2.00 -13.63 -3.09
CA LEU A 16 -2.48 -13.66 -4.48
C LEU A 16 -3.98 -13.96 -4.55
N ARG A 17 -4.49 -14.82 -3.68
CA ARG A 17 -5.93 -15.12 -3.57
C ARG A 17 -6.77 -13.87 -3.35
N ASP A 18 -6.31 -12.92 -2.54
CA ASP A 18 -7.03 -11.67 -2.29
C ASP A 18 -7.23 -10.88 -3.57
N LYS A 19 -6.21 -10.84 -4.42
CA LYS A 19 -6.24 -10.12 -5.69
C LYS A 19 -7.10 -10.80 -6.75
N ILE A 20 -7.12 -12.13 -6.78
CA ILE A 20 -7.78 -12.89 -7.85
C ILE A 20 -9.25 -13.19 -7.52
N GLU A 21 -9.54 -13.52 -6.27
CA GLU A 21 -10.86 -13.99 -5.87
C GLU A 21 -11.76 -12.89 -5.30
N ASN A 22 -11.21 -11.71 -4.99
CA ASN A 22 -11.94 -10.63 -4.33
C ASN A 22 -11.82 -9.30 -5.07
N LEU A 23 -12.87 -8.90 -5.78
CA LEU A 23 -12.96 -7.59 -6.44
C LEU A 23 -12.78 -6.42 -5.45
N ASP A 24 -13.20 -6.59 -4.20
CA ASP A 24 -13.04 -5.61 -3.13
C ASP A 24 -11.57 -5.28 -2.83
N PHE A 25 -10.64 -6.20 -3.15
CA PHE A 25 -9.21 -5.99 -2.94
C PHE A 25 -8.68 -4.82 -3.76
N ASP A 26 -9.13 -4.68 -5.00
CA ASP A 26 -8.71 -3.56 -5.87
C ASP A 26 -9.21 -2.22 -5.32
N ILE A 27 -10.40 -2.20 -4.72
CA ILE A 27 -10.94 -1.01 -4.04
C ILE A 27 -10.05 -0.62 -2.86
N PHE A 28 -9.67 -1.59 -2.03
CA PHE A 28 -8.76 -1.36 -0.90
C PHE A 28 -7.39 -0.85 -1.36
N ILE A 29 -6.80 -1.48 -2.38
CA ILE A 29 -5.48 -1.06 -2.91
C ILE A 29 -5.59 0.31 -3.58
N THR A 30 -6.67 0.61 -4.29
CA THR A 30 -6.93 1.95 -4.84
C THR A 30 -6.95 2.99 -3.73
N PHE A 31 -7.64 2.72 -2.61
CA PHE A 31 -7.61 3.60 -1.44
C PHE A 31 -6.18 3.77 -0.88
N CYS A 32 -5.40 2.69 -0.80
CA CYS A 32 -4.02 2.75 -0.33
C CYS A 32 -3.08 3.55 -1.25
N THR A 33 -3.39 3.63 -2.56
CA THR A 33 -2.50 4.23 -3.57
C THR A 33 -2.93 5.62 -4.03
N ILE A 34 -4.22 5.96 -3.97
CA ILE A 34 -4.73 7.26 -4.41
C ILE A 34 -4.01 8.40 -3.71
N SER A 35 -3.60 9.42 -4.46
CA SER A 35 -3.09 10.64 -3.85
C SER A 35 -4.21 11.42 -3.16
N ILE A 36 -3.87 12.14 -2.10
CA ILE A 36 -4.89 12.93 -1.39
C ILE A 36 -5.46 14.05 -2.26
N ASP A 37 -4.66 14.63 -3.16
CA ASP A 37 -5.10 15.66 -4.09
C ASP A 37 -6.11 15.09 -5.10
N GLU A 38 -5.89 13.88 -5.60
CA GLU A 38 -6.81 13.20 -6.50
C GLU A 38 -8.11 12.84 -5.79
N ALA A 39 -8.03 12.28 -4.58
CA ALA A 39 -9.20 11.98 -3.76
C ALA A 39 -10.03 13.24 -3.46
N ASN A 40 -9.38 14.35 -3.12
CA ASN A 40 -10.02 15.63 -2.89
C ASN A 40 -10.72 16.15 -4.15
N LYS A 41 -10.06 16.05 -5.31
CA LYS A 41 -10.64 16.47 -6.59
C LYS A 41 -11.88 15.65 -6.96
N GLN A 42 -11.83 14.33 -6.74
CA GLN A 42 -12.95 13.44 -7.05
C GLN A 42 -14.15 13.68 -6.12
N ASN A 43 -13.90 13.95 -4.83
CA ASN A 43 -14.94 14.08 -3.83
C ASN A 43 -15.34 15.53 -3.51
N GLY A 44 -14.71 16.53 -4.14
CA GLY A 44 -14.97 17.94 -3.83
C GLY A 44 -14.60 18.33 -2.39
N THR A 45 -13.56 17.71 -1.82
CA THR A 45 -13.14 17.84 -0.42
C THR A 45 -11.77 18.52 -0.31
N ASN A 46 -11.31 18.76 0.93
CA ASN A 46 -9.98 19.36 1.19
C ASN A 46 -9.29 18.68 2.37
N PHE A 47 -9.16 17.34 2.33
CA PHE A 47 -8.42 16.59 3.31
C PHE A 47 -6.91 16.82 3.14
N LYS A 48 -6.18 16.87 4.26
CA LYS A 48 -4.72 17.09 4.26
C LYS A 48 -3.92 15.79 4.15
N ASN A 49 -4.52 14.66 4.48
CA ASN A 49 -3.88 13.35 4.45
C ASN A 49 -4.91 12.23 4.36
N LYS A 50 -4.46 11.05 4.05
CA LYS A 50 -5.30 9.86 3.85
C LYS A 50 -5.99 9.38 5.14
N TYR A 51 -5.37 9.62 6.29
CA TYR A 51 -5.98 9.32 7.58
C TYR A 51 -7.22 10.16 7.88
N GLN A 52 -7.21 11.46 7.49
CA GLN A 52 -8.40 12.32 7.59
C GLN A 52 -9.51 11.84 6.65
N LEU A 53 -9.16 11.44 5.42
CA LEU A 53 -10.11 10.86 4.46
C LEU A 53 -10.76 9.59 5.03
N PHE A 54 -9.96 8.68 5.59
CA PHE A 54 -10.44 7.45 6.25
C PHE A 54 -11.42 7.78 7.38
N ARG A 55 -11.05 8.69 8.29
CA ARG A 55 -11.93 9.10 9.39
C ARG A 55 -13.24 9.71 8.91
N ALA A 56 -13.19 10.54 7.86
CA ALA A 56 -14.40 11.11 7.27
C ALA A 56 -15.31 10.04 6.66
N TYR A 57 -14.75 9.06 5.97
CA TYR A 57 -15.52 7.92 5.44
C TYR A 57 -16.16 7.13 6.58
N LYS A 58 -15.43 6.89 7.67
CA LYS A 58 -15.94 6.19 8.86
C LYS A 58 -17.10 6.94 9.51
N SER A 59 -16.93 8.24 9.74
CA SER A 59 -17.95 9.09 10.38
C SER A 59 -19.22 9.23 9.53
N ASN A 60 -19.08 9.28 8.21
CA ASN A 60 -20.20 9.41 7.28
C ASN A 60 -20.80 8.06 6.85
N LYS A 61 -20.32 6.94 7.37
CA LYS A 61 -20.79 5.57 7.07
C LYS A 61 -20.87 5.28 5.57
N ILE A 62 -19.84 5.71 4.83
CA ILE A 62 -19.76 5.49 3.38
C ILE A 62 -19.62 4.00 3.09
N ASP A 63 -20.29 3.48 2.08
CA ASP A 63 -20.38 2.05 1.75
C ASP A 63 -19.01 1.36 1.62
N ILE A 64 -18.02 2.06 1.09
CA ILE A 64 -16.64 1.56 0.98
C ILE A 64 -16.02 1.17 2.34
N MET A 65 -16.56 1.68 3.47
CA MET A 65 -15.98 1.42 4.78
C MET A 65 -16.03 -0.05 5.19
N SER A 66 -17.05 -0.77 4.81
CA SER A 66 -17.14 -2.22 5.09
C SER A 66 -15.99 -2.98 4.42
N ILE A 67 -15.62 -2.56 3.21
CA ILE A 67 -14.48 -3.10 2.46
C ILE A 67 -13.17 -2.72 3.14
N LEU A 68 -12.99 -1.44 3.47
CA LEU A 68 -11.77 -0.96 4.11
C LEU A 68 -11.56 -1.63 5.48
N ASP A 69 -12.58 -1.70 6.32
CA ASP A 69 -12.52 -2.36 7.64
C ASP A 69 -12.11 -3.83 7.50
N LYS A 70 -12.71 -4.58 6.57
CA LYS A 70 -12.37 -5.99 6.28
C LYS A 70 -10.88 -6.17 6.01
N TYR A 71 -10.28 -5.30 5.20
CA TYR A 71 -8.85 -5.42 4.85
C TYR A 71 -7.93 -4.82 5.90
N PHE A 72 -8.33 -3.78 6.63
CA PHE A 72 -7.58 -3.29 7.78
C PHE A 72 -7.53 -4.36 8.88
N GLU A 73 -8.63 -5.02 9.22
CA GLU A 73 -8.66 -6.15 10.16
C GLU A 73 -7.78 -7.31 9.68
N LYS A 74 -7.81 -7.62 8.38
CA LYS A 74 -7.04 -8.72 7.80
C LYS A 74 -5.54 -8.47 7.84
N TYR A 75 -5.10 -7.25 7.51
CA TYR A 75 -3.67 -6.96 7.32
C TYR A 75 -3.02 -6.26 8.50
N MET A 76 -3.75 -5.48 9.26
CA MET A 76 -3.26 -4.77 10.44
C MET A 76 -3.53 -5.61 11.68
N ILE A 77 -2.54 -6.41 12.12
CA ILE A 77 -2.73 -7.32 13.26
C ILE A 77 -3.06 -6.54 14.53
N GLY A 78 -4.21 -6.82 15.13
CA GLY A 78 -4.71 -6.10 16.31
C GLY A 78 -5.41 -4.78 15.97
N PHE A 79 -5.92 -4.65 14.73
CA PHE A 79 -6.78 -3.54 14.33
C PHE A 79 -7.97 -3.35 15.29
N LYS A 80 -8.16 -2.11 15.72
CA LYS A 80 -9.34 -1.70 16.50
C LYS A 80 -9.68 -0.25 16.17
N TYR A 81 -10.96 0.06 16.16
CA TYR A 81 -11.45 1.44 16.05
C TYR A 81 -12.36 1.72 17.25
N VAL A 82 -11.90 2.54 18.17
CA VAL A 82 -12.58 2.86 19.44
C VAL A 82 -12.48 4.36 19.69
N ASP A 83 -13.58 4.98 20.07
CA ASP A 83 -13.66 6.40 20.41
C ASP A 83 -12.98 7.31 19.36
N ASP A 84 -13.35 7.14 18.10
CA ASP A 84 -12.78 7.85 16.95
C ASP A 84 -11.26 7.71 16.75
N SER A 85 -10.65 6.74 17.42
CA SER A 85 -9.24 6.43 17.31
C SER A 85 -9.02 5.06 16.67
N LEU A 86 -8.08 5.00 15.73
CA LEU A 86 -7.61 3.77 15.12
C LEU A 86 -6.43 3.24 15.92
N TYR A 87 -6.44 1.95 16.21
CA TYR A 87 -5.36 1.25 16.90
C TYR A 87 -4.75 0.17 16.01
N TRP A 88 -3.44 0.04 16.09
CA TRP A 88 -2.68 -1.07 15.52
C TRP A 88 -1.95 -1.80 16.66
N GLY A 89 -2.50 -2.93 17.09
CA GLY A 89 -2.11 -3.55 18.34
C GLY A 89 -2.42 -2.64 19.54
N GLU A 90 -1.41 -2.24 20.28
CA GLU A 90 -1.53 -1.36 21.46
C GLU A 90 -1.32 0.13 21.15
N TYR A 91 -0.98 0.47 19.91
CA TYR A 91 -0.61 1.83 19.55
C TYR A 91 -1.72 2.57 18.83
N ILE A 92 -1.93 3.83 19.19
CA ILE A 92 -2.80 4.72 18.43
C ILE A 92 -2.12 5.05 17.10
N VAL A 93 -2.84 4.85 16.02
CA VAL A 93 -2.37 5.16 14.66
C VAL A 93 -2.51 6.66 14.41
N ASN A 94 -1.41 7.29 14.10
CA ASN A 94 -1.37 8.66 13.61
C ASN A 94 -1.31 8.70 12.07
N LYS A 95 -1.25 9.91 11.48
CA LYS A 95 -1.22 10.09 10.02
C LYS A 95 -0.01 9.39 9.38
N GLU A 96 1.17 9.46 10.00
CA GLU A 96 2.41 8.88 9.47
C GLU A 96 2.34 7.35 9.45
N ILE A 97 1.93 6.75 10.58
CA ILE A 97 1.76 5.30 10.70
C ILE A 97 0.71 4.79 9.69
N PHE A 98 -0.39 5.54 9.51
CA PHE A 98 -1.44 5.19 8.56
C PHE A 98 -0.94 5.21 7.11
N GLU A 99 -0.25 6.27 6.72
CA GLU A 99 0.36 6.39 5.37
C GLU A 99 1.41 5.29 5.15
N THR A 100 2.24 5.01 6.16
CA THR A 100 3.21 3.93 6.11
C THR A 100 2.53 2.59 5.87
N PHE A 101 1.46 2.27 6.59
CA PHE A 101 0.69 1.04 6.36
C PHE A 101 0.13 0.97 4.94
N CYS A 102 -0.51 2.03 4.44
CA CYS A 102 -1.04 2.08 3.08
C CYS A 102 0.07 1.86 2.03
N ASN A 103 1.24 2.48 2.23
CA ASN A 103 2.38 2.30 1.34
C ASN A 103 2.89 0.85 1.35
N TYR A 104 2.98 0.20 2.51
CA TYR A 104 3.37 -1.21 2.58
C TYR A 104 2.36 -2.13 1.90
N CYS A 105 1.05 -1.87 2.06
CA CYS A 105 0.02 -2.63 1.33
C CYS A 105 0.17 -2.46 -0.19
N ALA A 106 0.40 -1.24 -0.66
CA ALA A 106 0.58 -0.95 -2.08
C ALA A 106 1.83 -1.65 -2.67
N ILE A 107 2.93 -1.70 -1.91
CA ILE A 107 4.15 -2.42 -2.31
C ILE A 107 3.94 -3.92 -2.30
N ALA A 108 3.35 -4.44 -1.23
CA ALA A 108 3.07 -5.86 -1.12
C ALA A 108 2.11 -6.36 -2.20
N ALA A 109 1.23 -5.48 -2.71
CA ALA A 109 0.35 -5.74 -3.85
C ALA A 109 1.04 -5.54 -5.22
N GLY A 110 2.31 -5.12 -5.25
CA GLY A 110 3.08 -4.89 -6.47
C GLY A 110 2.70 -3.63 -7.25
N VAL A 111 1.98 -2.68 -6.62
CA VAL A 111 1.55 -1.42 -7.26
C VAL A 111 2.56 -0.30 -7.07
N LYS A 112 3.36 -0.36 -6.00
CA LYS A 112 4.46 0.57 -5.73
C LYS A 112 5.77 -0.17 -5.60
N SER A 113 6.89 0.50 -5.90
CA SER A 113 8.24 -0.01 -5.67
C SER A 113 8.69 0.25 -4.23
N ILE A 114 9.54 -0.63 -3.68
CA ILE A 114 10.22 -0.38 -2.40
C ILE A 114 11.00 0.94 -2.43
N LYS A 115 11.55 1.32 -3.57
CA LYS A 115 12.25 2.59 -3.75
C LYS A 115 11.38 3.82 -3.48
N ASP A 116 10.05 3.67 -3.60
CA ASP A 116 9.12 4.75 -3.31
C ASP A 116 8.93 4.98 -1.79
N LEU A 117 9.30 4.01 -0.94
CA LEU A 117 9.28 4.17 0.53
C LEU A 117 10.38 5.06 1.07
N ASP A 118 11.57 4.95 0.50
CA ASP A 118 12.75 5.70 0.95
C ASP A 118 12.65 7.20 0.64
N LEU A 119 11.59 7.60 -0.05
CA LEU A 119 11.34 8.97 -0.46
C LEU A 119 10.32 9.71 0.42
N VAL A 120 9.88 9.13 1.53
CA VAL A 120 8.97 9.81 2.46
C VAL A 120 9.75 10.86 3.23
N ILE A 121 9.38 12.15 3.01
CA ILE A 121 9.92 13.27 3.80
C ILE A 121 9.15 13.31 5.11
N THR A 122 9.85 13.13 6.22
CA THR A 122 9.29 13.27 7.57
C THR A 122 9.70 14.62 8.17
N ASP A 123 8.92 15.12 9.14
CA ASP A 123 9.15 16.44 9.73
C ASP A 123 10.47 16.50 10.53
N ASP A 124 10.98 15.36 10.98
CA ASP A 124 12.21 15.18 11.73
C ASP A 124 13.48 15.02 10.86
N MET A 125 13.34 14.98 9.54
CA MET A 125 14.48 14.99 8.62
C MET A 125 15.14 16.37 8.57
N ASP A 126 16.47 16.37 8.48
CA ASP A 126 17.19 17.62 8.26
C ASP A 126 16.95 18.20 6.82
N GLU A 127 17.25 19.48 6.66
CA GLU A 127 17.03 20.17 5.38
C GLU A 127 17.89 19.60 4.23
N PHE A 128 19.03 19.00 4.53
CA PHE A 128 19.90 18.38 3.53
C PHE A 128 19.28 17.07 3.01
N GLU A 129 18.78 16.23 3.91
CA GLU A 129 18.06 15.00 3.55
C GLU A 129 16.79 15.29 2.77
N LYS A 130 15.99 16.28 3.19
CA LYS A 130 14.80 16.72 2.46
C LYS A 130 15.14 17.14 1.03
N ARG A 131 16.21 17.94 0.85
CA ARG A 131 16.67 18.37 -0.48
C ARG A 131 17.17 17.21 -1.33
N ARG A 132 17.90 16.25 -0.75
CA ARG A 132 18.35 15.04 -1.44
C ARG A 132 17.16 14.26 -1.98
N ILE A 133 16.17 13.97 -1.13
CA ILE A 133 14.95 13.25 -1.52
C ILE A 133 14.18 14.00 -2.61
N MET A 134 14.07 15.33 -2.52
CA MET A 134 13.43 16.13 -3.57
C MET A 134 14.19 16.08 -4.90
N ALA A 135 15.52 16.06 -4.86
CA ALA A 135 16.34 15.91 -6.07
C ALA A 135 16.18 14.52 -6.69
N GLU A 136 16.20 13.46 -5.89
CA GLU A 136 15.98 12.09 -6.35
C GLU A 136 14.59 11.91 -6.96
N ARG A 137 13.53 12.48 -6.36
CA ARG A 137 12.18 12.50 -6.95
C ARG A 137 12.13 13.18 -8.31
N LYS A 138 12.83 14.32 -8.48
CA LYS A 138 12.91 15.01 -9.77
C LYS A 138 13.61 14.14 -10.82
N ILE A 139 14.70 13.47 -10.46
CA ILE A 139 15.44 12.59 -11.36
C ILE A 139 14.57 11.39 -11.78
N GLN A 140 13.84 10.78 -10.83
CA GLN A 140 12.92 9.68 -11.12
C GLN A 140 11.76 10.12 -12.00
N ALA A 141 11.14 11.27 -11.71
CA ALA A 141 10.07 11.83 -12.54
C ALA A 141 10.53 12.13 -13.98
N THR A 142 11.81 12.49 -14.17
CA THR A 142 12.39 12.72 -15.49
C THR A 142 12.67 11.41 -16.21
N LYS A 143 13.16 10.38 -15.51
CA LYS A 143 13.38 9.03 -16.07
C LYS A 143 12.07 8.37 -16.50
N ASN A 144 11.03 8.46 -15.66
CA ASN A 144 9.71 7.88 -15.97
C ASN A 144 9.03 8.55 -17.18
N LYS A 145 9.39 9.79 -17.53
CA LYS A 145 8.90 10.44 -18.76
C LYS A 145 9.63 9.97 -20.01
N GLY A 146 10.79 9.37 -19.89
CA GLY A 146 11.60 8.86 -21.01
C GLY A 146 11.44 7.36 -21.26
N GLU A 147 11.04 6.60 -20.28
CA GLU A 147 10.73 5.18 -20.44
C GLU A 147 9.31 5.04 -21.00
N LYS A 148 9.24 4.77 -22.32
CA LYS A 148 8.02 4.26 -22.94
C LYS A 148 7.48 3.14 -22.06
N GLN A 149 6.20 3.22 -21.68
CA GLN A 149 5.43 2.20 -21.00
C GLN A 149 5.92 0.80 -21.42
N GLY A 150 6.70 0.16 -20.53
CA GLY A 150 6.95 -1.26 -20.65
C GLY A 150 5.58 -1.93 -20.69
N LYS A 151 5.36 -2.83 -21.67
CA LYS A 151 4.10 -3.59 -21.75
C LYS A 151 3.82 -4.13 -20.36
N GLU A 152 2.69 -3.73 -19.77
CA GLU A 152 2.23 -4.30 -18.51
C GLU A 152 2.22 -5.82 -18.68
N THR A 153 3.14 -6.48 -17.96
CA THR A 153 3.20 -7.93 -17.97
C THR A 153 1.94 -8.43 -17.29
N SER A 154 1.07 -9.12 -18.01
CA SER A 154 -0.18 -9.60 -17.42
C SER A 154 0.12 -10.55 -16.25
N MET A 155 -0.71 -10.51 -15.22
CA MET A 155 -0.60 -11.41 -14.07
C MET A 155 -0.57 -12.88 -14.50
N SER A 156 -1.33 -13.24 -15.53
CA SER A 156 -1.34 -14.59 -16.12
C SER A 156 0.04 -15.01 -16.61
N LEU A 157 0.77 -14.13 -17.28
CA LEU A 157 2.11 -14.41 -17.77
C LEU A 157 3.12 -14.58 -16.62
N ILE A 158 3.01 -13.74 -15.59
CA ILE A 158 3.84 -13.85 -14.38
C ILE A 158 3.60 -15.21 -13.70
N LEU A 159 2.35 -15.59 -13.50
CA LEU A 159 2.00 -16.85 -12.84
C LEU A 159 2.46 -18.07 -13.66
N THR A 160 2.28 -18.05 -14.98
CA THR A 160 2.76 -19.11 -15.84
C THR A 160 4.28 -19.25 -15.77
N GLY A 161 5.02 -18.13 -15.77
CA GLY A 161 6.47 -18.13 -15.62
C GLY A 161 6.91 -18.72 -14.29
N VAL A 162 6.32 -18.28 -13.19
CA VAL A 162 6.66 -18.78 -11.84
C VAL A 162 6.30 -20.26 -11.69
N CYS A 163 5.14 -20.71 -12.17
CA CYS A 163 4.77 -22.13 -12.16
C CYS A 163 5.79 -22.98 -12.93
N SER A 164 6.19 -22.50 -14.11
CA SER A 164 7.12 -23.23 -14.98
C SER A 164 8.53 -23.31 -14.40
N GLU A 165 9.05 -22.20 -13.88
CA GLU A 165 10.45 -22.09 -13.40
C GLU A 165 10.65 -22.74 -12.04
N PHE A 166 9.70 -22.55 -11.11
CA PHE A 166 9.83 -22.97 -9.71
C PHE A 166 9.00 -24.21 -9.38
N SER A 167 8.35 -24.83 -10.35
CA SER A 167 7.52 -26.06 -10.18
C SER A 167 6.37 -25.91 -9.18
N TYR A 168 5.85 -24.69 -8.98
CA TYR A 168 4.66 -24.47 -8.17
C TYR A 168 3.38 -24.74 -8.95
N THR A 169 2.39 -25.31 -8.28
CA THR A 169 1.03 -25.35 -8.80
C THR A 169 0.33 -24.00 -8.63
N TYR A 170 -0.64 -23.69 -9.48
CA TYR A 170 -1.45 -22.49 -9.34
C TYR A 170 -2.11 -22.37 -7.96
N LYS A 171 -2.55 -23.52 -7.40
CA LYS A 171 -3.17 -23.57 -6.06
C LYS A 171 -2.21 -23.13 -4.96
N GLU A 172 -0.96 -23.54 -5.03
CA GLU A 172 0.07 -23.14 -4.07
C GLU A 172 0.38 -21.65 -4.16
N LEU A 173 0.39 -21.10 -5.39
CA LEU A 173 0.60 -19.65 -5.60
C LEU A 173 -0.51 -18.80 -5.01
N LEU A 174 -1.76 -19.27 -4.97
CA LEU A 174 -2.88 -18.51 -4.36
C LEU A 174 -2.65 -18.16 -2.90
N ASP A 175 -1.94 -19.01 -2.17
CA ASP A 175 -1.65 -18.83 -0.74
C ASP A 175 -0.30 -18.11 -0.50
N MET A 176 0.38 -17.70 -1.56
CA MET A 176 1.61 -16.92 -1.47
C MET A 176 1.35 -15.42 -1.42
N ALA A 177 2.23 -14.70 -0.72
CA ALA A 177 2.23 -13.25 -0.77
C ALA A 177 2.49 -12.75 -2.20
N ILE A 178 1.71 -11.80 -2.67
CA ILE A 178 1.83 -11.21 -4.01
C ILE A 178 3.27 -10.72 -4.26
N TYR A 179 3.87 -10.07 -3.26
CA TYR A 179 5.26 -9.61 -3.34
C TYR A 179 6.25 -10.74 -3.64
N SER A 180 6.08 -11.91 -3.03
CA SER A 180 6.97 -13.06 -3.25
C SER A 180 6.89 -13.57 -4.69
N ILE A 181 5.70 -13.55 -5.30
CA ILE A 181 5.50 -13.96 -6.69
C ILE A 181 6.18 -12.99 -7.65
N TYR A 182 6.04 -11.68 -7.44
CA TYR A 182 6.75 -10.67 -8.24
C TYR A 182 8.27 -10.79 -8.07
N TYR A 183 8.74 -11.07 -6.85
CA TYR A 183 10.17 -11.28 -6.62
C TYR A 183 10.71 -12.48 -7.39
N MET A 184 10.03 -13.64 -7.33
CA MET A 184 10.40 -14.84 -8.10
C MET A 184 10.43 -14.57 -9.60
N TYR A 185 9.43 -13.87 -10.12
CA TYR A 185 9.37 -13.53 -11.55
C TYR A 185 10.51 -12.61 -12.01
N SER A 186 11.07 -11.82 -11.11
CA SER A 186 12.15 -10.85 -11.40
C SER A 186 13.55 -11.44 -11.38
N GLN A 187 13.72 -12.71 -10.97
CA GLN A 187 15.03 -13.41 -10.96
C GLN A 187 15.37 -13.98 -12.33
#